data_baffddaea5a13c7385d539e80dee56d4
#
_entry.id   baffddaea5a13c7385d539e80dee56d4
#
_cell.length_a   1.000
_cell.length_b   1.000
_cell.length_c   1.000
_cell.angle_alpha   90.00
_cell.angle_beta   90.00
_cell.angle_gamma   90.00
#
_symmetry.space_group_name_H-M   'P 1'
#
loop_
_entity.id
_entity.type
_entity.pdbx_description
1 polymer ?
#
loop_
_entity_poly.entity_id
_entity_poly.type
_entity_poly.pdbx_seq_one_letter_code
_entity_poly.pdbx_strand_id
1 'polypeptide(L)'
;KDIKVIFTRKTDVFVEVAERTRIANREKADIFVSIHVNAAKNTAAYGAETYIMGISKNEANLEVAKRENAVITLEDNYEKHYEGYDPNRPESLIGLTLMQEQFIKQSIDLASKIQVRFKNDVLRNDRGVRQGPFWVLHSALMPSILVELGFISNKEEGETGIFGNGHIA
;
A
#
# COMPACT_ATOMS: atom_id res chain seq x y z
N LYS A 1 -21.74 -12.53 8.53
CA LYS A 1 -21.58 -11.18 9.10
C LYS A 1 -21.49 -10.22 7.95
N ASP A 2 -22.30 -9.17 7.96
CA ASP A 2 -22.23 -8.12 6.96
C ASP A 2 -20.96 -7.30 7.19
N ILE A 3 -20.21 -7.06 6.10
CA ILE A 3 -19.01 -6.22 6.12
C ILE A 3 -19.40 -4.84 5.63
N LYS A 4 -19.20 -3.81 6.47
CA LYS A 4 -19.34 -2.41 6.04
C LYS A 4 -18.04 -2.00 5.36
N VAL A 5 -18.12 -1.63 4.07
CA VAL A 5 -16.98 -1.08 3.33
C VAL A 5 -17.08 0.44 3.29
N ILE A 6 -15.97 1.10 3.64
CA ILE A 6 -15.81 2.55 3.61
C ILE A 6 -14.72 2.86 2.59
N PHE A 7 -15.08 3.58 1.54
CA PHE A 7 -14.11 4.01 0.53
C PHE A 7 -13.54 5.38 0.90
N THR A 8 -12.23 5.54 0.78
CA THR A 8 -11.58 6.85 0.95
C THR A 8 -11.87 7.77 -0.22
N ARG A 9 -12.16 7.21 -1.42
CA ARG A 9 -12.69 7.93 -2.58
C ARG A 9 -13.54 6.98 -3.44
N LYS A 10 -14.51 7.52 -4.18
CA LYS A 10 -15.43 6.77 -5.07
C LYS A 10 -15.44 7.29 -6.50
N THR A 11 -14.72 8.36 -6.75
CA THR A 11 -14.60 9.02 -8.05
C THR A 11 -13.14 9.40 -8.28
N ASP A 12 -12.79 9.85 -9.48
CA ASP A 12 -11.44 10.31 -9.79
C ASP A 12 -11.18 11.69 -9.17
N VAL A 13 -11.02 11.69 -7.85
CA VAL A 13 -10.61 12.85 -7.05
C VAL A 13 -9.32 12.54 -6.33
N PHE A 14 -8.45 13.53 -6.21
CA PHE A 14 -7.26 13.39 -5.38
C PHE A 14 -7.65 13.44 -3.90
N VAL A 15 -7.15 12.48 -3.11
CA VAL A 15 -7.25 12.45 -1.66
C VAL A 15 -5.84 12.33 -1.11
N GLU A 16 -5.41 13.29 -0.31
CA GLU A 16 -4.09 13.31 0.33
C GLU A 16 -3.80 11.98 1.03
N VAL A 17 -2.55 11.55 0.99
CA VAL A 17 -2.14 10.25 1.54
C VAL A 17 -2.50 10.13 3.02
N ALA A 18 -2.21 11.18 3.81
CA ALA A 18 -2.53 11.20 5.23
C ALA A 18 -4.06 11.22 5.50
N GLU A 19 -4.86 11.82 4.62
CA GLU A 19 -6.32 11.88 4.81
C GLU A 19 -6.97 10.50 4.66
N ARG A 20 -6.40 9.60 3.86
CA ARG A 20 -6.91 8.24 3.69
C ARG A 20 -6.96 7.48 5.02
N THR A 21 -5.90 7.53 5.80
CA THR A 21 -5.89 6.92 7.16
C THR A 21 -6.70 7.71 8.16
N ARG A 22 -6.78 9.04 8.05
CA ARG A 22 -7.67 9.86 8.92
C ARG A 22 -9.14 9.48 8.72
N ILE A 23 -9.58 9.22 7.50
CA ILE A 23 -10.92 8.70 7.22
C ILE A 23 -11.14 7.38 7.96
N ALA A 24 -10.22 6.41 7.81
CA ALA A 24 -10.34 5.11 8.47
C ALA A 24 -10.38 5.23 10.00
N ASN A 25 -9.51 6.06 10.58
CA ASN A 25 -9.47 6.31 12.03
C ASN A 25 -10.76 6.96 12.54
N ARG A 26 -11.27 7.98 11.84
CA ARG A 26 -12.53 8.68 12.18
C ARG A 26 -13.73 7.74 12.14
N GLU A 27 -13.78 6.88 11.16
CA GLU A 27 -14.84 5.87 10.99
C GLU A 27 -14.64 4.65 11.90
N LYS A 28 -13.58 4.59 12.69
CA LYS A 28 -13.24 3.48 13.58
C LYS A 28 -13.23 2.13 12.85
N ALA A 29 -12.60 2.09 11.68
CA ALA A 29 -12.51 0.88 10.87
C ALA A 29 -11.73 -0.21 11.60
N ASP A 30 -12.14 -1.46 11.43
CA ASP A 30 -11.45 -2.63 12.02
C ASP A 30 -10.16 -2.99 11.27
N ILE A 31 -10.10 -2.68 9.97
CA ILE A 31 -8.93 -2.89 9.10
C ILE A 31 -8.83 -1.75 8.07
N PHE A 32 -7.61 -1.47 7.64
CA PHE A 32 -7.33 -0.55 6.53
C PHE A 32 -6.61 -1.29 5.42
N VAL A 33 -7.13 -1.19 4.20
CA VAL A 33 -6.54 -1.80 3.00
C VAL A 33 -6.31 -0.73 1.95
N SER A 34 -5.04 -0.49 1.60
CA SER A 34 -4.65 0.34 0.47
C SER A 34 -4.43 -0.55 -0.75
N ILE A 35 -5.11 -0.26 -1.86
CA ILE A 35 -5.04 -1.08 -3.09
C ILE A 35 -4.25 -0.32 -4.14
N HIS A 36 -3.24 -0.98 -4.69
CA HIS A 36 -2.28 -0.43 -5.63
C HIS A 36 -2.02 -1.35 -6.80
N VAL A 37 -1.39 -0.80 -7.82
CA VAL A 37 -0.86 -1.52 -8.98
C VAL A 37 0.61 -1.17 -9.11
N ASN A 38 1.47 -2.14 -8.94
CA ASN A 38 2.91 -1.99 -8.95
C ASN A 38 3.45 -1.65 -10.35
N ALA A 39 4.67 -1.16 -10.40
CA ALA A 39 5.48 -1.07 -11.61
C ALA A 39 6.92 -1.46 -11.27
N ALA A 40 7.61 -2.11 -12.18
CA ALA A 40 9.01 -2.49 -11.99
C ALA A 40 9.82 -2.16 -13.24
N LYS A 41 11.12 -1.86 -13.05
CA LYS A 41 12.08 -1.72 -14.16
C LYS A 41 12.20 -3.02 -14.96
N ASN A 42 12.14 -4.16 -14.28
CA ASN A 42 12.05 -5.47 -14.91
C ASN A 42 10.60 -5.72 -15.33
N THR A 43 10.30 -5.56 -16.60
CA THR A 43 8.96 -5.75 -17.18
C THR A 43 8.47 -7.19 -17.16
N ALA A 44 9.34 -8.16 -16.86
CA ALA A 44 8.95 -9.55 -16.64
C ALA A 44 8.38 -9.81 -15.23
N ALA A 45 8.43 -8.83 -14.31
CA ALA A 45 7.83 -8.97 -12.99
C ALA A 45 6.30 -9.07 -13.09
N TYR A 46 5.69 -10.04 -12.40
CA TYR A 46 4.25 -10.27 -12.37
C TYR A 46 3.80 -10.90 -11.05
N GLY A 47 2.50 -10.87 -10.78
CA GLY A 47 1.89 -11.45 -9.58
C GLY A 47 1.57 -10.44 -8.50
N ALA A 48 0.93 -10.89 -7.42
CA ALA A 48 0.49 -10.06 -6.31
C ALA A 48 1.45 -10.11 -5.12
N GLU A 49 1.64 -8.97 -4.46
CA GLU A 49 2.40 -8.87 -3.21
C GLU A 49 1.67 -7.97 -2.22
N THR A 50 1.83 -8.25 -0.93
CA THR A 50 1.17 -7.46 0.11
C THR A 50 2.20 -6.91 1.07
N TYR A 51 2.14 -5.61 1.30
CA TYR A 51 3.04 -4.90 2.19
C TYR A 51 2.38 -4.60 3.53
N ILE A 52 3.17 -4.71 4.59
CA ILE A 52 2.88 -4.15 5.91
C ILE A 52 3.86 -3.02 6.21
N MET A 53 3.49 -2.17 7.16
CA MET A 53 4.40 -1.15 7.67
C MET A 53 5.62 -1.78 8.34
N GLY A 54 6.80 -1.27 8.05
CA GLY A 54 8.02 -1.75 8.68
C GLY A 54 9.30 -1.28 7.97
N ILE A 55 10.44 -1.47 8.65
CA ILE A 55 11.75 -1.19 8.09
C ILE A 55 12.14 -2.33 7.16
N SER A 56 12.50 -2.02 5.92
CA SER A 56 13.05 -2.99 4.98
C SER A 56 14.53 -2.73 4.73
N LYS A 57 15.32 -3.80 4.72
CA LYS A 57 16.71 -3.79 4.22
C LYS A 57 16.78 -4.16 2.74
N ASN A 58 15.67 -4.56 2.14
CA ASN A 58 15.58 -4.94 0.75
C ASN A 58 15.36 -3.69 -0.12
N GLU A 59 16.32 -3.40 -1.00
CA GLU A 59 16.28 -2.23 -1.87
C GLU A 59 15.02 -2.20 -2.75
N ALA A 60 14.58 -3.34 -3.28
CA ALA A 60 13.38 -3.40 -4.10
C ALA A 60 12.14 -2.98 -3.33
N ASN A 61 12.00 -3.38 -2.06
CA ASN A 61 10.89 -2.95 -1.22
C ASN A 61 10.96 -1.45 -0.90
N LEU A 62 12.16 -0.92 -0.68
CA LEU A 62 12.37 0.51 -0.46
C LEU A 62 12.02 1.34 -1.69
N GLU A 63 12.36 0.85 -2.89
CA GLU A 63 12.02 1.53 -4.15
C GLU A 63 10.50 1.57 -4.36
N VAL A 64 9.75 0.51 -4.02
CA VAL A 64 8.28 0.54 -4.05
C VAL A 64 7.77 1.59 -3.07
N ALA A 65 8.23 1.57 -1.81
CA ALA A 65 7.78 2.55 -0.81
C ALA A 65 8.11 4.01 -1.20
N LYS A 66 9.30 4.27 -1.77
CA LYS A 66 9.67 5.60 -2.28
C LYS A 66 8.72 6.07 -3.36
N ARG A 67 8.38 5.20 -4.32
CA ARG A 67 7.49 5.54 -5.41
C ARG A 67 6.08 5.85 -4.90
N GLU A 68 5.53 4.99 -4.02
CA GLU A 68 4.20 5.20 -3.46
C GLU A 68 4.12 6.46 -2.57
N ASN A 69 5.19 6.76 -1.85
CA ASN A 69 5.29 7.96 -1.04
C ASN A 69 5.58 9.23 -1.88
N ALA A 70 6.09 9.11 -3.11
CA ALA A 70 6.45 10.27 -3.92
C ALA A 70 5.25 11.19 -4.23
N VAL A 71 4.03 10.66 -4.24
CA VAL A 71 2.81 11.45 -4.45
C VAL A 71 2.61 12.53 -3.38
N ILE A 72 3.18 12.36 -2.19
CA ILE A 72 3.15 13.34 -1.09
C ILE A 72 3.74 14.67 -1.53
N THR A 73 4.79 14.66 -2.36
CA THR A 73 5.44 15.90 -2.83
C THR A 73 4.57 16.72 -3.80
N LEU A 74 3.46 16.19 -4.25
CA LEU A 74 2.46 16.87 -5.08
C LEU A 74 1.36 17.53 -4.23
N GLU A 75 1.35 17.31 -2.92
CA GLU A 75 0.37 17.86 -2.00
C GLU A 75 0.78 19.27 -1.54
N ASP A 76 -0.21 20.15 -1.36
CA ASP A 76 0.04 21.52 -0.89
C ASP A 76 0.58 21.51 0.55
N ASN A 77 1.68 22.24 0.79
CA ASN A 77 2.33 22.34 2.10
C ASN A 77 2.72 21.00 2.74
N TYR A 78 3.07 20.00 1.94
CA TYR A 78 3.40 18.66 2.41
C TYR A 78 4.47 18.63 3.51
N GLU A 79 5.47 19.53 3.46
CA GLU A 79 6.53 19.63 4.48
C GLU A 79 5.99 19.85 5.90
N LYS A 80 4.86 20.57 6.03
CA LYS A 80 4.18 20.81 7.31
C LYS A 80 3.31 19.63 7.75
N HIS A 81 2.69 18.95 6.78
CA HIS A 81 1.76 17.87 7.04
C HIS A 81 2.46 16.52 7.31
N TYR A 82 3.69 16.37 6.84
CA TYR A 82 4.47 15.14 6.92
C TYR A 82 5.76 15.27 7.74
N GLU A 83 5.79 16.21 8.70
CA GLU A 83 6.89 16.36 9.69
C GLU A 83 8.30 16.44 9.08
N GLY A 84 8.44 17.15 7.96
CA GLY A 84 9.70 17.29 7.24
C GLY A 84 10.13 16.02 6.51
N TYR A 85 9.18 15.15 6.16
CA TYR A 85 9.44 13.97 5.33
C TYR A 85 10.16 14.37 4.04
N ASP A 86 11.31 13.73 3.81
CA ASP A 86 12.08 13.84 2.57
C ASP A 86 12.24 12.43 1.98
N PRO A 87 11.64 12.13 0.81
CA PRO A 87 11.74 10.82 0.18
C PRO A 87 13.17 10.41 -0.16
N ASN A 88 14.10 11.36 -0.22
CA ASN A 88 15.52 11.12 -0.50
C ASN A 88 16.36 10.88 0.76
N ARG A 89 15.80 11.09 1.95
CA ARG A 89 16.49 10.88 3.23
C ARG A 89 16.02 9.60 3.90
N PRO A 90 16.87 8.55 3.94
CA PRO A 90 16.51 7.28 4.59
C PRO A 90 16.12 7.45 6.07
N GLU A 91 16.69 8.44 6.76
CA GLU A 91 16.42 8.71 8.17
C GLU A 91 14.97 9.17 8.41
N SER A 92 14.38 9.88 7.46
CA SER A 92 12.97 10.29 7.55
C SER A 92 11.99 9.11 7.57
N LEU A 93 12.44 7.95 7.10
CA LEU A 93 11.65 6.71 7.06
C LEU A 93 11.69 5.93 8.38
N ILE A 94 12.71 6.13 9.22
CA ILE A 94 12.87 5.38 10.48
C ILE A 94 11.79 5.78 11.48
N GLY A 95 11.47 7.05 11.60
CA GLY A 95 10.41 7.55 12.50
C GLY A 95 9.03 6.99 12.17
N LEU A 96 8.78 6.61 10.91
CA LEU A 96 7.49 6.10 10.44
C LEU A 96 7.12 4.73 11.03
N THR A 97 8.08 3.94 11.46
CA THR A 97 7.83 2.55 11.84
C THR A 97 7.38 2.38 13.28
N LEU A 98 7.71 3.33 14.16
CA LEU A 98 7.48 3.20 15.61
C LEU A 98 5.99 3.23 15.99
N MET A 99 5.14 3.92 15.23
CA MET A 99 3.71 4.06 15.59
C MET A 99 2.86 2.82 15.25
N GLN A 100 3.36 1.90 14.42
CA GLN A 100 2.62 0.73 13.95
C GLN A 100 2.91 -0.58 14.70
N GLU A 101 3.82 -0.58 15.67
CA GLU A 101 4.22 -1.80 16.39
C GLU A 101 3.03 -2.55 17.02
N GLN A 102 2.03 -1.80 17.51
CA GLN A 102 0.85 -2.37 18.13
C GLN A 102 0.04 -3.28 17.19
N PHE A 103 0.00 -2.98 15.89
CA PHE A 103 -0.84 -3.67 14.91
C PHE A 103 -0.07 -4.57 13.92
N ILE A 104 1.27 -4.61 14.04
CA ILE A 104 2.12 -5.36 13.08
C ILE A 104 1.71 -6.83 12.99
N LYS A 105 1.48 -7.48 14.13
CA LYS A 105 1.12 -8.91 14.14
C LYS A 105 -0.18 -9.19 13.40
N GLN A 106 -1.21 -8.38 13.65
CA GLN A 106 -2.50 -8.50 12.97
C GLN A 106 -2.40 -8.15 11.47
N SER A 107 -1.56 -7.16 11.14
CA SER A 107 -1.29 -6.79 9.74
C SER A 107 -0.59 -7.92 8.99
N ILE A 108 0.38 -8.61 9.60
CA ILE A 108 1.04 -9.79 9.03
C ILE A 108 0.01 -10.91 8.79
N ASP A 109 -0.83 -11.20 9.77
CA ASP A 109 -1.86 -12.25 9.66
C ASP A 109 -2.86 -11.94 8.54
N LEU A 110 -3.32 -10.69 8.45
CA LEU A 110 -4.19 -10.23 7.38
C LEU A 110 -3.52 -10.35 6.01
N ALA A 111 -2.29 -9.85 5.86
CA ALA A 111 -1.52 -9.90 4.62
C ALA A 111 -1.28 -11.34 4.17
N SER A 112 -0.93 -12.22 5.10
CA SER A 112 -0.69 -13.64 4.82
C SER A 112 -1.96 -14.34 4.31
N LYS A 113 -3.11 -14.06 4.91
CA LYS A 113 -4.40 -14.60 4.46
C LYS A 113 -4.76 -14.12 3.07
N ILE A 114 -4.49 -12.86 2.75
CA ILE A 114 -4.73 -12.30 1.41
C ILE A 114 -3.82 -12.99 0.37
N GLN A 115 -2.54 -13.17 0.68
CA GLN A 115 -1.62 -13.86 -0.23
C GLN A 115 -2.03 -15.32 -0.50
N VAL A 116 -2.48 -16.03 0.54
CA VAL A 116 -3.03 -17.38 0.37
C VAL A 116 -4.22 -17.38 -0.58
N ARG A 117 -5.12 -16.38 -0.50
CA ARG A 117 -6.27 -16.26 -1.40
C ARG A 117 -5.86 -15.90 -2.83
N PHE A 118 -4.89 -15.02 -3.01
CA PHE A 118 -4.33 -14.74 -4.35
C PHE A 118 -3.81 -16.01 -5.01
N LYS A 119 -3.07 -16.85 -4.27
CA LYS A 119 -2.51 -18.09 -4.78
C LYS A 119 -3.57 -19.13 -5.08
N ASN A 120 -4.48 -19.38 -4.14
CA ASN A 120 -5.36 -20.55 -4.18
C ASN A 120 -6.70 -20.27 -4.89
N ASP A 121 -7.27 -19.10 -4.70
CA ASP A 121 -8.62 -18.78 -5.20
C ASP A 121 -8.56 -18.02 -6.53
N VAL A 122 -7.56 -17.16 -6.71
CA VAL A 122 -7.40 -16.32 -7.91
C VAL A 122 -6.30 -16.85 -8.84
N LEU A 123 -5.54 -17.86 -8.41
CA LEU A 123 -4.44 -18.50 -9.15
C LEU A 123 -3.36 -17.50 -9.63
N ARG A 124 -3.14 -16.46 -8.86
CA ARG A 124 -2.09 -15.49 -9.14
C ARG A 124 -0.74 -15.94 -8.58
N ASN A 125 0.33 -15.51 -9.23
CA ASN A 125 1.67 -15.71 -8.70
C ASN A 125 1.80 -14.97 -7.35
N ASP A 126 2.02 -15.73 -6.29
CA ASP A 126 2.19 -15.23 -4.93
C ASP A 126 3.63 -14.77 -4.73
N ARG A 127 3.82 -13.46 -4.56
CA ARG A 127 5.12 -12.84 -4.29
C ARG A 127 5.38 -12.63 -2.80
N GLY A 128 4.44 -13.02 -1.95
CA GLY A 128 4.55 -13.04 -0.51
C GLY A 128 4.24 -11.72 0.19
N VAL A 129 4.35 -11.77 1.52
CA VAL A 129 4.23 -10.62 2.41
C VAL A 129 5.58 -9.93 2.53
N ARG A 130 5.58 -8.61 2.45
CA ARG A 130 6.77 -7.76 2.46
C ARG A 130 6.61 -6.63 3.47
N GLN A 131 7.70 -5.92 3.73
CA GLN A 131 7.72 -4.74 4.60
C GLN A 131 8.26 -3.54 3.86
N GLY A 132 7.69 -2.37 4.18
CA GLY A 132 8.18 -1.09 3.69
C GLY A 132 7.62 0.09 4.48
N PRO A 133 8.30 1.24 4.47
CA PRO A 133 7.87 2.44 5.17
C PRO A 133 6.86 3.25 4.35
N PHE A 134 5.63 2.77 4.28
CA PHE A 134 4.54 3.39 3.51
C PHE A 134 3.80 4.43 4.35
N TRP A 135 3.80 5.68 3.90
CA TRP A 135 3.06 6.76 4.58
C TRP A 135 1.56 6.49 4.69
N VAL A 136 0.97 5.91 3.67
CA VAL A 136 -0.46 5.57 3.68
C VAL A 136 -0.84 4.58 4.78
N LEU A 137 0.14 3.89 5.39
CA LEU A 137 -0.09 2.98 6.51
C LEU A 137 0.32 3.59 7.85
N HIS A 138 1.09 4.68 7.85
CA HIS A 138 1.81 5.20 9.02
C HIS A 138 0.91 5.50 10.22
N SER A 139 -0.18 6.23 10.01
CA SER A 139 -1.03 6.72 11.10
C SER A 139 -2.33 5.92 11.27
N ALA A 140 -2.41 4.72 10.69
CA ALA A 140 -3.56 3.84 10.87
C ALA A 140 -3.61 3.30 12.32
N LEU A 141 -4.75 3.47 12.98
CA LEU A 141 -5.00 2.98 14.35
C LEU A 141 -5.68 1.61 14.35
N MET A 142 -5.42 0.80 13.33
CA MET A 142 -5.92 -0.55 13.12
C MET A 142 -4.93 -1.36 12.30
N PRO A 143 -5.08 -2.70 12.21
CA PRO A 143 -4.33 -3.50 11.25
C PRO A 143 -4.41 -2.93 9.84
N SER A 144 -3.27 -2.70 9.20
CA SER A 144 -3.20 -1.99 7.93
C SER A 144 -2.25 -2.66 6.96
N ILE A 145 -2.64 -2.74 5.69
CA ILE A 145 -1.86 -3.36 4.61
C ILE A 145 -1.96 -2.55 3.32
N LEU A 146 -0.93 -2.68 2.48
CA LEU A 146 -0.95 -2.21 1.10
C LEU A 146 -0.82 -3.41 0.18
N VAL A 147 -1.78 -3.57 -0.71
CA VAL A 147 -1.87 -4.69 -1.65
C VAL A 147 -1.51 -4.21 -3.05
N GLU A 148 -0.48 -4.80 -3.61
CA GLU A 148 -0.12 -4.67 -5.02
C GLU A 148 -0.77 -5.81 -5.80
N LEU A 149 -1.78 -5.48 -6.59
CA LEU A 149 -2.57 -6.49 -7.32
C LEU A 149 -1.80 -7.13 -8.47
N GLY A 150 -0.80 -6.46 -9.01
CA GLY A 150 0.01 -6.89 -10.15
C GLY A 150 0.94 -5.78 -10.60
N PHE A 151 1.53 -5.93 -11.78
CA PHE A 151 2.51 -4.98 -12.33
C PHE A 151 1.99 -4.39 -13.66
N ILE A 152 1.68 -3.10 -13.67
CA ILE A 152 1.28 -2.40 -14.90
C ILE A 152 2.41 -2.36 -15.94
N SER A 153 3.66 -2.50 -15.51
CA SER A 153 4.83 -2.60 -16.37
C SER A 153 4.94 -3.94 -17.09
N ASN A 154 4.22 -4.98 -16.67
CA ASN A 154 4.16 -6.27 -17.34
C ASN A 154 3.09 -6.22 -18.43
N LYS A 155 3.47 -6.57 -19.66
CA LYS A 155 2.58 -6.48 -20.81
C LYS A 155 1.31 -7.33 -20.66
N GLU A 156 1.45 -8.55 -20.19
CA GLU A 156 0.32 -9.47 -20.02
C GLU A 156 -0.64 -8.99 -18.91
N GLU A 157 -0.11 -8.49 -17.78
CA GLU A 157 -0.93 -7.95 -16.69
C GLU A 157 -1.55 -6.59 -17.05
N GLY A 158 -0.86 -5.75 -17.84
CA GLY A 158 -1.34 -4.44 -18.25
C GLY A 158 -2.41 -4.47 -19.36
N GLU A 159 -2.27 -5.36 -20.35
CA GLU A 159 -3.16 -5.40 -21.53
C GLU A 159 -4.35 -6.36 -21.35
N THR A 160 -4.15 -7.52 -20.72
CA THR A 160 -5.15 -8.61 -20.69
C THR A 160 -5.58 -9.00 -19.28
N GLY A 161 -4.87 -8.52 -18.29
CA GLY A 161 -5.06 -8.93 -16.91
C GLY A 161 -6.10 -8.11 -16.17
N ILE A 162 -5.85 -7.87 -14.90
CA ILE A 162 -6.72 -7.20 -13.93
C ILE A 162 -7.13 -5.79 -14.40
N PHE A 163 -6.34 -5.18 -15.27
CA PHE A 163 -6.50 -3.78 -15.72
C PHE A 163 -7.08 -3.65 -17.13
N GLY A 164 -7.25 -4.76 -17.85
CA GLY A 164 -7.90 -4.79 -19.16
C GLY A 164 -9.38 -4.47 -19.04
N ASN A 165 -9.81 -3.38 -19.70
CA ASN A 165 -11.17 -2.83 -19.77
C ASN A 165 -11.57 -1.74 -18.75
N GLY A 166 -10.63 -0.89 -18.34
CA GLY A 166 -11.00 0.48 -17.93
C GLY A 166 -11.83 0.67 -16.65
N HIS A 167 -11.78 -0.27 -15.72
CA HIS A 167 -12.52 -0.16 -14.46
C HIS A 167 -11.59 -0.27 -13.25
N ILE A 168 -10.61 0.62 -13.17
CA ILE A 168 -9.99 1.01 -11.91
C ILE A 168 -10.47 2.44 -11.64
N ALA A 169 -11.57 2.52 -10.93
CA ALA A 169 -12.02 3.78 -10.35
C ALA A 169 -11.35 3.98 -8.99
#